data_a05c20d6618e59d7ccc4e1a076a996a7
#
_entry.id   a05c20d6618e59d7ccc4e1a076a996a7
#
_cell.length_a   1.000
_cell.length_b   1.000
_cell.length_c   1.000
_cell.angle_alpha   90.00
_cell.angle_beta   90.00
_cell.angle_gamma   90.00
#
_symmetry.space_group_name_H-M   'P 1'
#
loop_
_entity.id
_entity.type
_entity.pdbx_description
1 polymer ?
#
loop_
_entity_poly.entity_id
_entity_poly.type
_entity_poly.pdbx_seq_one_letter_code
_entity_poly.pdbx_strand_id
1 'polypeptide(L)'
;MLQKMTRRNFLETGAATVAAGKLTDGGYAPVSEPGVPVREKPLVPAGAVSLKAFRQKCVGCQLCVRNCPEKVLRPSFGANRFLQPEMGFEHGYCRPTCSRCGEVCPAGAILPVAKEAKRHTHIGRAVWHRERCLAARDGITCTACERHCPVKAITLVKGIPVVDAAVCIGCGACENLCPARPMPGLTVEGYDVHRVETPVPLKEAAYERAHPGAFRVREQV
;
A
#
# COMPACT_ATOMS: atom_id res chain seq x y z
N MET A 1 40.07 -8.05 -27.24
CA MET A 1 39.31 -8.06 -28.51
C MET A 1 37.83 -8.01 -28.19
N LEU A 2 37.18 -6.86 -28.36
CA LEU A 2 35.73 -6.69 -28.14
C LEU A 2 35.00 -7.18 -29.40
N GLN A 3 34.37 -8.33 -29.31
CA GLN A 3 33.58 -8.91 -30.39
C GLN A 3 32.32 -8.04 -30.61
N LYS A 4 32.19 -7.44 -31.79
CA LYS A 4 31.00 -6.64 -32.14
C LYS A 4 29.75 -7.52 -32.13
N MET A 5 28.89 -7.35 -31.14
CA MET A 5 27.58 -7.98 -31.11
C MET A 5 26.72 -7.46 -32.24
N THR A 6 26.26 -8.35 -33.12
CA THR A 6 25.28 -7.99 -34.16
C THR A 6 23.86 -8.00 -33.57
N ARG A 7 22.93 -7.26 -34.22
CA ARG A 7 21.51 -7.24 -33.81
C ARG A 7 20.89 -8.64 -33.76
N ARG A 8 21.36 -9.54 -34.62
CA ARG A 8 20.92 -10.94 -34.66
C ARG A 8 21.39 -11.72 -33.43
N ASN A 9 22.65 -11.58 -33.05
CA ASN A 9 23.20 -12.21 -31.84
C ASN A 9 22.53 -11.68 -30.56
N PHE A 10 22.15 -10.40 -30.54
CA PHE A 10 21.40 -9.84 -29.43
C PHE A 10 19.99 -10.44 -29.30
N LEU A 11 19.28 -10.66 -30.41
CA LEU A 11 17.97 -11.29 -30.42
C LEU A 11 18.05 -12.79 -30.08
N GLU A 12 19.05 -13.50 -30.54
CA GLU A 12 19.26 -14.93 -30.26
C GLU A 12 19.66 -15.16 -28.79
N THR A 13 20.55 -14.34 -28.23
CA THR A 13 20.90 -14.40 -26.81
C THR A 13 19.77 -13.94 -25.91
N GLY A 14 18.99 -12.92 -26.31
CA GLY A 14 17.78 -12.47 -25.61
C GLY A 14 16.70 -13.55 -25.58
N ALA A 15 16.47 -14.24 -26.71
CA ALA A 15 15.53 -15.36 -26.77
C ALA A 15 15.98 -16.57 -25.95
N ALA A 16 17.28 -16.88 -25.92
CA ALA A 16 17.83 -17.98 -25.14
C ALA A 16 17.76 -17.73 -23.62
N THR A 17 17.95 -16.49 -23.17
CA THR A 17 17.80 -16.12 -21.75
C THR A 17 16.34 -16.15 -21.29
N VAL A 18 15.40 -15.81 -22.17
CA VAL A 18 13.96 -15.96 -21.89
C VAL A 18 13.53 -17.43 -21.86
N ALA A 19 14.12 -18.29 -22.70
CA ALA A 19 13.81 -19.72 -22.76
C ALA A 19 14.46 -20.53 -21.62
N ALA A 20 15.59 -20.07 -21.09
CA ALA A 20 16.28 -20.72 -19.95
C ALA A 20 15.71 -20.31 -18.59
N GLY A 21 14.98 -19.19 -18.50
CA GLY A 21 14.15 -18.85 -17.35
C GLY A 21 12.99 -19.82 -17.30
N LYS A 22 12.98 -20.77 -16.37
CA LYS A 22 11.79 -21.57 -16.08
C LYS A 22 10.62 -20.64 -15.95
N LEU A 23 9.70 -20.65 -16.93
CA LEU A 23 8.37 -20.12 -16.86
C LEU A 23 7.62 -20.94 -15.80
N THR A 24 7.92 -20.67 -14.54
CA THR A 24 7.07 -21.11 -13.44
C THR A 24 5.87 -20.19 -13.47
N ASP A 25 4.74 -20.70 -13.93
CA ASP A 25 3.40 -20.13 -13.83
C ASP A 25 3.31 -18.61 -14.01
N GLY A 26 3.53 -18.14 -15.24
CA GLY A 26 3.13 -16.79 -15.69
C GLY A 26 3.75 -15.60 -14.95
N GLY A 27 4.84 -15.77 -14.22
CA GLY A 27 5.30 -14.72 -13.32
C GLY A 27 6.73 -14.29 -13.57
N TYR A 28 6.90 -13.05 -13.94
CA TYR A 28 7.99 -12.23 -13.43
C TYR A 28 8.02 -12.46 -11.92
N ALA A 29 9.01 -13.18 -11.43
CA ALA A 29 9.23 -13.25 -9.98
C ALA A 29 9.42 -11.81 -9.51
N PRO A 30 8.54 -11.27 -8.66
CA PRO A 30 8.78 -9.94 -8.13
C PRO A 30 10.13 -10.00 -7.45
N VAL A 31 11.06 -9.13 -7.83
CA VAL A 31 12.30 -8.95 -7.10
C VAL A 31 11.87 -8.46 -5.72
N SER A 32 11.68 -9.39 -4.80
CA SER A 32 11.37 -9.08 -3.42
C SER A 32 12.64 -8.46 -2.83
N GLU A 33 12.65 -7.16 -2.69
CA GLU A 33 13.73 -6.51 -1.96
C GLU A 33 13.80 -7.12 -0.55
N PRO A 34 14.99 -7.48 -0.08
CA PRO A 34 15.16 -8.05 1.27
C PRO A 34 14.56 -7.08 2.31
N GLY A 35 13.67 -7.56 3.15
CA GLY A 35 13.03 -6.75 4.19
C GLY A 35 11.70 -6.10 3.79
N VAL A 36 11.21 -6.32 2.56
CA VAL A 36 9.87 -5.88 2.15
C VAL A 36 8.84 -6.96 2.49
N PRO A 37 7.83 -6.67 3.33
CA PRO A 37 6.79 -7.63 3.64
C PRO A 37 5.96 -8.02 2.41
N VAL A 38 5.87 -9.31 2.13
CA VAL A 38 4.90 -9.83 1.15
C VAL A 38 3.53 -9.77 1.79
N ARG A 39 2.56 -9.12 1.12
CA ARG A 39 1.19 -8.98 1.59
C ARG A 39 0.26 -9.86 0.76
N GLU A 40 -0.61 -10.58 1.42
CA GLU A 40 -1.67 -11.35 0.75
C GLU A 40 -2.60 -10.40 -0.01
N LYS A 41 -2.98 -9.30 0.64
CA LYS A 41 -3.82 -8.26 0.05
C LYS A 41 -3.04 -6.96 -0.10
N PRO A 42 -2.97 -6.39 -1.32
CA PRO A 42 -2.29 -5.13 -1.52
C PRO A 42 -3.02 -4.00 -0.79
N LEU A 43 -2.24 -3.12 -0.20
CA LEU A 43 -2.75 -1.88 0.38
C LEU A 43 -2.94 -0.85 -0.73
N VAL A 44 -4.12 -0.27 -0.80
CA VAL A 44 -4.45 0.84 -1.71
C VAL A 44 -4.76 2.11 -0.92
N PRO A 45 -4.55 3.30 -1.50
CA PRO A 45 -4.70 4.56 -0.78
C PRO A 45 -6.10 4.80 -0.21
N ALA A 46 -6.20 5.54 0.89
CA ALA A 46 -7.47 6.04 1.39
C ALA A 46 -8.19 6.83 0.29
N GLY A 47 -9.49 6.62 0.13
CA GLY A 47 -10.29 7.15 -0.99
C GLY A 47 -10.47 6.16 -2.15
N ALA A 48 -9.79 5.02 -2.14
CA ALA A 48 -9.99 3.96 -3.14
C ALA A 48 -11.28 3.15 -2.90
N VAL A 49 -12.00 3.39 -1.85
CA VAL A 49 -13.26 2.75 -1.42
C VAL A 49 -13.14 1.24 -1.23
N SER A 50 -12.75 0.51 -2.27
CA SER A 50 -12.47 -0.93 -2.23
C SER A 50 -11.38 -1.30 -3.22
N LEU A 51 -10.72 -2.43 -2.98
CA LEU A 51 -9.70 -2.98 -3.88
C LEU A 51 -10.27 -3.29 -5.28
N LYS A 52 -11.51 -3.81 -5.33
CA LYS A 52 -12.21 -4.11 -6.60
C LYS A 52 -12.49 -2.84 -7.39
N ALA A 53 -13.11 -1.82 -6.77
CA ALA A 53 -13.42 -0.55 -7.43
C ALA A 53 -12.15 0.17 -7.89
N PHE A 54 -11.10 0.14 -7.08
CA PHE A 54 -9.81 0.71 -7.42
C PHE A 54 -9.20 0.06 -8.66
N ARG A 55 -9.16 -1.27 -8.71
CA ARG A 55 -8.61 -2.01 -9.85
C ARG A 55 -9.35 -1.73 -11.15
N GLN A 56 -10.68 -1.55 -11.10
CA GLN A 56 -11.50 -1.26 -12.27
C GLN A 56 -11.30 0.16 -12.81
N LYS A 57 -11.04 1.13 -11.94
CA LYS A 57 -10.92 2.54 -12.32
C LYS A 57 -9.48 3.00 -12.57
N CYS A 58 -8.49 2.39 -11.92
CA CYS A 58 -7.11 2.84 -11.99
C CYS A 58 -6.47 2.50 -13.33
N VAL A 59 -6.03 3.54 -14.04
CA VAL A 59 -5.37 3.43 -15.35
C VAL A 59 -3.82 3.38 -15.25
N GLY A 60 -3.26 3.30 -14.05
CA GLY A 60 -1.80 3.20 -13.86
C GLY A 60 -1.00 4.45 -14.23
N CYS A 61 -1.59 5.64 -14.25
CA CYS A 61 -0.96 6.89 -14.72
C CYS A 61 0.18 7.42 -13.84
N GLN A 62 0.43 6.85 -12.67
CA GLN A 62 1.51 7.17 -11.72
C GLN A 62 1.46 8.58 -11.09
N LEU A 63 0.45 9.41 -11.34
CA LEU A 63 0.37 10.76 -10.77
C LEU A 63 0.33 10.73 -9.22
N CYS A 64 -0.40 9.79 -8.63
CA CYS A 64 -0.45 9.63 -7.17
C CYS A 64 0.89 9.17 -6.58
N VAL A 65 1.65 8.33 -7.29
CA VAL A 65 3.00 7.89 -6.90
C VAL A 65 3.95 9.10 -6.92
N ARG A 66 3.96 9.85 -8.01
CA ARG A 66 4.84 11.03 -8.17
C ARG A 66 4.55 12.12 -7.14
N ASN A 67 3.28 12.31 -6.78
CA ASN A 67 2.84 13.37 -5.86
C ASN A 67 2.76 12.93 -4.39
N CYS A 68 3.14 11.70 -4.05
CA CYS A 68 3.14 11.22 -2.67
C CYS A 68 4.31 11.83 -1.88
N PRO A 69 4.07 12.72 -0.88
CA PRO A 69 5.17 13.37 -0.15
C PRO A 69 5.97 12.39 0.70
N GLU A 70 5.33 11.33 1.18
CA GLU A 70 5.95 10.31 2.04
C GLU A 70 6.51 9.11 1.24
N LYS A 71 6.40 9.12 -0.11
CA LYS A 71 6.89 8.07 -1.02
C LYS A 71 6.42 6.65 -0.65
N VAL A 72 5.22 6.55 -0.10
CA VAL A 72 4.61 5.26 0.28
C VAL A 72 3.86 4.58 -0.85
N LEU A 73 3.71 5.23 -1.99
CA LEU A 73 3.08 4.67 -3.18
C LEU A 73 4.15 4.25 -4.17
N ARG A 74 4.04 3.02 -4.64
CA ARG A 74 4.91 2.45 -5.67
C ARG A 74 4.08 1.75 -6.74
N PRO A 75 4.56 1.66 -7.99
CA PRO A 75 3.89 0.87 -9.03
C PRO A 75 3.93 -0.62 -8.67
N SER A 76 2.86 -1.33 -8.91
CA SER A 76 2.82 -2.79 -8.83
C SER A 76 3.25 -3.40 -10.15
N PHE A 77 4.00 -4.50 -10.09
CA PHE A 77 4.41 -5.28 -11.27
C PHE A 77 3.68 -6.62 -11.36
N GLY A 78 2.67 -6.85 -10.54
CA GLY A 78 1.83 -8.05 -10.63
C GLY A 78 0.98 -8.05 -11.91
N ALA A 79 0.84 -9.22 -12.58
CA ALA A 79 0.13 -9.36 -13.86
C ALA A 79 -1.28 -8.76 -13.85
N ASN A 80 -2.04 -8.95 -12.76
CA ASN A 80 -3.43 -8.47 -12.62
C ASN A 80 -3.56 -7.02 -12.15
N ARG A 81 -2.44 -6.30 -11.95
CA ARG A 81 -2.42 -4.95 -11.39
C ARG A 81 -1.22 -4.13 -11.87
N PHE A 82 -0.75 -4.45 -13.05
CA PHE A 82 0.43 -3.82 -13.64
C PHE A 82 0.33 -2.30 -13.64
N LEU A 83 1.36 -1.64 -13.10
CA LEU A 83 1.45 -0.19 -12.88
C LEU A 83 0.36 0.42 -11.97
N GLN A 84 -0.56 -0.34 -11.42
CA GLN A 84 -1.48 0.21 -10.43
C GLN A 84 -0.72 0.47 -9.12
N PRO A 85 -0.92 1.62 -8.46
CA PRO A 85 -0.18 1.93 -7.25
C PRO A 85 -0.60 1.05 -6.07
N GLU A 86 0.38 0.59 -5.33
CA GLU A 86 0.24 -0.08 -4.04
C GLU A 86 1.04 0.65 -2.97
N MET A 87 0.67 0.47 -1.72
CA MET A 87 1.39 1.10 -0.61
C MET A 87 2.44 0.16 -0.06
N GLY A 88 3.65 0.69 0.10
CA GLY A 88 4.78 0.09 0.83
C GLY A 88 5.29 1.08 1.87
N PHE A 89 5.83 0.56 2.97
CA PHE A 89 6.23 1.40 4.10
C PHE A 89 7.74 1.35 4.38
N GLU A 90 8.52 0.97 3.38
CA GLU A 90 9.98 0.90 3.46
C GLU A 90 10.62 2.28 3.64
N HIS A 91 10.05 3.30 2.97
CA HIS A 91 10.61 4.66 2.92
C HIS A 91 9.83 5.69 3.74
N GLY A 92 8.66 5.34 4.25
CA GLY A 92 7.80 6.27 4.98
C GLY A 92 6.47 5.63 5.38
N TYR A 93 5.56 6.44 5.89
CA TYR A 93 4.22 6.02 6.26
C TYR A 93 3.17 7.05 5.84
N CYS A 94 1.92 6.60 5.66
CA CYS A 94 0.86 7.48 5.20
C CYS A 94 0.36 8.39 6.31
N ARG A 95 0.53 9.70 6.17
CA ARG A 95 0.06 10.67 7.19
C ARG A 95 -1.46 10.72 7.26
N PRO A 96 -2.04 10.75 8.47
CA PRO A 96 -3.50 10.79 8.67
C PRO A 96 -4.18 12.05 8.10
N THR A 97 -3.41 13.11 7.84
CA THR A 97 -3.91 14.39 7.37
C THR A 97 -3.60 14.69 5.91
N CYS A 98 -2.99 13.74 5.18
CA CYS A 98 -2.61 13.91 3.78
C CYS A 98 -3.64 13.26 2.85
N SER A 99 -4.18 14.00 1.87
CA SER A 99 -5.12 13.52 0.84
C SER A 99 -4.58 13.66 -0.59
N ARG A 100 -3.29 13.97 -0.75
CA ARG A 100 -2.68 14.36 -2.02
C ARG A 100 -2.91 13.38 -3.17
N CYS A 101 -2.90 12.07 -2.91
CA CYS A 101 -3.13 11.06 -3.94
C CYS A 101 -4.55 11.13 -4.54
N GLY A 102 -5.57 11.48 -3.75
CA GLY A 102 -6.94 11.66 -4.24
C GLY A 102 -7.12 12.97 -5.02
N GLU A 103 -6.41 14.03 -4.63
CA GLU A 103 -6.46 15.34 -5.29
C GLU A 103 -5.93 15.30 -6.74
N VAL A 104 -4.98 14.41 -7.02
CA VAL A 104 -4.30 14.31 -8.33
C VAL A 104 -4.80 13.14 -9.19
N CYS A 105 -5.79 12.37 -8.74
CA CYS A 105 -6.26 11.19 -9.46
C CYS A 105 -7.28 11.57 -10.56
N PRO A 106 -6.91 11.55 -11.87
CA PRO A 106 -7.82 11.97 -12.94
C PRO A 106 -8.90 10.92 -13.23
N ALA A 107 -8.62 9.64 -12.92
CA ALA A 107 -9.55 8.53 -13.17
C ALA A 107 -10.59 8.33 -12.06
N GLY A 108 -10.54 9.11 -10.97
CA GLY A 108 -11.42 8.92 -9.82
C GLY A 108 -11.26 7.56 -9.12
N ALA A 109 -10.15 6.86 -9.38
CA ALA A 109 -9.85 5.61 -8.69
C ALA A 109 -9.50 5.82 -7.20
N ILE A 110 -8.98 7.01 -6.89
CA ILE A 110 -8.74 7.49 -5.53
C ILE A 110 -9.51 8.80 -5.38
N LEU A 111 -10.52 8.80 -4.55
CA LEU A 111 -11.31 9.99 -4.26
C LEU A 111 -10.58 10.89 -3.26
N PRO A 112 -10.73 12.22 -3.37
CA PRO A 112 -10.22 13.14 -2.36
C PRO A 112 -10.98 12.92 -1.04
N VAL A 113 -10.23 12.63 0.02
CA VAL A 113 -10.76 12.41 1.36
C VAL A 113 -10.45 13.65 2.20
N ALA A 114 -11.44 14.20 2.91
CA ALA A 114 -11.21 15.30 3.84
C ALA A 114 -10.22 14.84 4.93
N LYS A 115 -9.38 15.77 5.42
CA LYS A 115 -8.34 15.46 6.41
C LYS A 115 -8.89 14.82 7.68
N GLU A 116 -10.06 15.29 8.10
CA GLU A 116 -10.79 14.79 9.26
C GLU A 116 -11.30 13.37 9.01
N ALA A 117 -11.91 13.14 7.85
CA ALA A 117 -12.42 11.83 7.43
C ALA A 117 -11.32 10.79 7.27
N LYS A 118 -10.14 11.21 6.84
CA LYS A 118 -9.02 10.30 6.65
C LYS A 118 -8.53 9.65 7.94
N ARG A 119 -8.65 10.33 9.08
CA ARG A 119 -8.32 9.79 10.39
C ARG A 119 -9.25 8.65 10.83
N HIS A 120 -10.41 8.55 10.18
CA HIS A 120 -11.45 7.55 10.43
C HIS A 120 -11.63 6.60 9.24
N THR A 121 -10.70 6.66 8.26
CA THR A 121 -10.72 5.77 7.08
C THR A 121 -9.70 4.65 7.29
N HIS A 122 -10.21 3.44 7.53
CA HIS A 122 -9.42 2.25 7.77
C HIS A 122 -9.15 1.53 6.45
N ILE A 123 -7.90 1.61 5.97
CA ILE A 123 -7.46 0.96 4.72
C ILE A 123 -6.90 -0.45 4.95
N GLY A 124 -6.59 -0.76 6.20
CA GLY A 124 -6.01 -2.02 6.63
C GLY A 124 -5.79 -2.02 8.14
N ARG A 125 -5.16 -3.05 8.64
CA ARG A 125 -4.81 -3.19 10.06
C ARG A 125 -3.37 -3.62 10.24
N ALA A 126 -2.75 -3.20 11.32
CA ALA A 126 -1.46 -3.74 11.74
C ALA A 126 -1.63 -5.17 12.29
N VAL A 127 -0.72 -6.06 11.89
CA VAL A 127 -0.61 -7.44 12.34
C VAL A 127 0.72 -7.60 13.05
N TRP A 128 0.71 -8.12 14.27
CA TRP A 128 1.91 -8.35 15.06
C TRP A 128 2.50 -9.73 14.79
N HIS A 129 3.82 -9.79 14.67
CA HIS A 129 4.61 -10.99 14.46
C HIS A 129 5.54 -11.20 15.65
N ARG A 130 5.21 -12.18 16.47
CA ARG A 130 5.96 -12.47 17.72
C ARG A 130 7.43 -12.76 17.45
N GLU A 131 7.71 -13.57 16.44
CA GLU A 131 9.04 -14.05 16.05
C GLU A 131 9.98 -12.96 15.51
N ARG A 132 9.42 -11.80 15.15
CA ARG A 132 10.15 -10.64 14.62
C ARG A 132 10.26 -9.51 15.62
N CYS A 133 9.35 -9.47 16.61
CA CYS A 133 9.27 -8.39 17.59
C CYS A 133 10.43 -8.48 18.59
N LEU A 134 11.26 -7.44 18.67
CA LEU A 134 12.42 -7.39 19.60
C LEU A 134 12.02 -7.59 21.06
N ALA A 135 10.89 -7.05 21.46
CA ALA A 135 10.39 -7.21 22.83
C ALA A 135 10.02 -8.67 23.13
N ALA A 136 9.41 -9.38 22.18
CA ALA A 136 8.98 -10.75 22.38
C ALA A 136 10.07 -11.79 22.09
N ARG A 137 10.96 -11.51 21.15
CA ARG A 137 12.04 -12.40 20.72
C ARG A 137 13.25 -12.29 21.64
N ASP A 138 13.68 -11.08 21.91
CA ASP A 138 14.97 -10.78 22.55
C ASP A 138 14.80 -10.22 23.98
N GLY A 139 13.56 -10.02 24.45
CA GLY A 139 13.28 -9.41 25.77
C GLY A 139 13.67 -7.94 25.90
N ILE A 140 13.93 -7.26 24.77
CA ILE A 140 14.37 -5.86 24.75
C ILE A 140 13.17 -4.93 25.00
N THR A 141 13.30 -3.97 25.90
CA THR A 141 12.27 -2.94 26.10
C THR A 141 12.14 -2.09 24.83
N CYS A 142 11.03 -2.22 24.15
CA CYS A 142 10.76 -1.51 22.88
C CYS A 142 9.36 -0.89 22.91
N THR A 143 9.28 0.43 22.67
CA THR A 143 8.03 1.20 22.67
C THR A 143 7.77 1.88 21.32
N ALA A 144 8.54 1.56 20.28
CA ALA A 144 8.53 2.29 19.00
C ALA A 144 7.15 2.32 18.36
N CYS A 145 6.45 1.18 18.25
CA CYS A 145 5.15 1.08 17.59
C CYS A 145 4.04 1.86 18.34
N GLU A 146 4.03 1.84 19.68
CA GLU A 146 3.08 2.59 20.49
C GLU A 146 3.32 4.10 20.37
N ARG A 147 4.59 4.51 20.55
CA ARG A 147 4.98 5.93 20.53
C ARG A 147 4.68 6.62 19.19
N HIS A 148 4.91 5.93 18.10
CA HIS A 148 4.77 6.49 16.76
C HIS A 148 3.40 6.26 16.11
N CYS A 149 2.45 5.61 16.80
CA CYS A 149 1.11 5.43 16.28
C CYS A 149 0.34 6.76 16.27
N PRO A 150 0.02 7.33 15.10
CA PRO A 150 -0.59 8.66 15.03
C PRO A 150 -2.05 8.70 15.49
N VAL A 151 -2.69 7.54 15.57
CA VAL A 151 -4.09 7.39 16.02
C VAL A 151 -4.19 6.66 17.37
N LYS A 152 -3.05 6.35 17.99
CA LYS A 152 -2.99 5.66 19.31
C LYS A 152 -3.69 4.30 19.35
N ALA A 153 -3.67 3.57 18.22
CA ALA A 153 -4.26 2.24 18.08
C ALA A 153 -3.40 1.11 18.66
N ILE A 154 -2.22 1.41 19.22
CA ILE A 154 -1.30 0.40 19.74
C ILE A 154 -0.99 0.74 21.19
N THR A 155 -1.19 -0.23 22.07
CA THR A 155 -0.82 -0.17 23.51
C THR A 155 0.11 -1.33 23.83
N LEU A 156 0.97 -1.14 24.84
CA LEU A 156 1.87 -2.20 25.30
C LEU A 156 1.30 -2.86 26.56
N VAL A 157 1.03 -4.15 26.47
CA VAL A 157 0.64 -4.98 27.62
C VAL A 157 1.81 -5.89 27.98
N LYS A 158 2.41 -5.68 29.14
CA LYS A 158 3.64 -6.37 29.57
C LYS A 158 4.77 -6.29 28.53
N GLY A 159 4.91 -5.12 27.88
CA GLY A 159 5.92 -4.87 26.84
C GLY A 159 5.58 -5.42 25.45
N ILE A 160 4.46 -6.11 25.28
CA ILE A 160 4.01 -6.70 24.01
C ILE A 160 2.95 -5.80 23.36
N PRO A 161 3.07 -5.46 22.07
CA PRO A 161 2.09 -4.60 21.39
C PRO A 161 0.75 -5.30 21.19
N VAL A 162 -0.31 -4.64 21.61
CA VAL A 162 -1.70 -5.00 21.34
C VAL A 162 -2.28 -3.94 20.41
N VAL A 163 -2.84 -4.37 19.29
CA VAL A 163 -3.39 -3.49 18.26
C VAL A 163 -4.90 -3.45 18.38
N ASP A 164 -5.45 -2.26 18.57
CA ASP A 164 -6.89 -2.03 18.45
C ASP A 164 -7.25 -1.87 16.98
N ALA A 165 -7.92 -2.88 16.43
CA ALA A 165 -8.32 -2.92 15.03
C ALA A 165 -9.46 -1.92 14.71
N ALA A 166 -10.22 -1.48 15.71
CA ALA A 166 -11.26 -0.47 15.52
C ALA A 166 -10.66 0.93 15.35
N VAL A 167 -9.51 1.20 15.97
CA VAL A 167 -8.81 2.49 15.88
C VAL A 167 -7.75 2.51 14.78
N CYS A 168 -7.20 1.35 14.41
CA CYS A 168 -6.09 1.24 13.46
C CYS A 168 -6.52 1.61 12.03
N ILE A 169 -5.97 2.68 11.47
CA ILE A 169 -6.25 3.14 10.10
C ILE A 169 -5.36 2.50 9.02
N GLY A 170 -4.41 1.65 9.38
CA GLY A 170 -3.50 0.99 8.43
C GLY A 170 -2.44 1.91 7.80
N CYS A 171 -2.03 2.97 8.49
CA CYS A 171 -1.13 4.00 7.96
C CYS A 171 0.34 3.56 7.76
N GLY A 172 0.77 2.46 8.38
CA GLY A 172 2.11 1.89 8.24
C GLY A 172 3.19 2.52 9.13
N ALA A 173 2.88 3.45 10.03
CA ALA A 173 3.89 4.05 10.91
C ALA A 173 4.57 3.02 11.80
N CYS A 174 3.83 2.06 12.34
CA CYS A 174 4.36 0.98 13.17
C CYS A 174 5.24 -0.01 12.39
N GLU A 175 5.00 -0.18 11.08
CA GLU A 175 5.81 -0.99 10.20
C GLU A 175 7.10 -0.26 9.82
N ASN A 176 6.99 0.98 9.33
CA ASN A 176 8.12 1.78 8.89
C ASN A 176 9.13 2.07 10.01
N LEU A 177 8.64 2.47 11.19
CA LEU A 177 9.46 2.89 12.32
C LEU A 177 9.83 1.73 13.28
N CYS A 178 9.49 0.50 12.92
CA CYS A 178 9.91 -0.68 13.67
C CYS A 178 11.43 -0.86 13.56
N PRO A 179 12.17 -0.98 14.67
CA PRO A 179 13.62 -1.19 14.62
C PRO A 179 14.03 -2.62 14.27
N ALA A 180 13.11 -3.59 14.30
CA ALA A 180 13.40 -4.98 13.97
C ALA A 180 13.82 -5.12 12.49
N ARG A 181 14.87 -5.90 12.24
CA ARG A 181 15.42 -6.17 10.89
C ARG A 181 15.73 -7.67 10.76
N PRO A 182 15.71 -8.26 9.55
CA PRO A 182 15.39 -7.63 8.26
C PRO A 182 13.90 -7.28 8.09
N MET A 183 13.01 -7.91 8.83
CA MET A 183 11.56 -7.72 8.73
C MET A 183 11.01 -7.03 9.98
N PRO A 184 10.06 -6.10 9.84
CA PRO A 184 9.44 -5.44 10.97
C PRO A 184 8.58 -6.40 11.81
N GLY A 185 8.50 -6.13 13.11
CA GLY A 185 7.68 -6.89 14.06
C GLY A 185 6.17 -6.62 13.93
N LEU A 186 5.77 -5.56 13.22
CA LEU A 186 4.40 -5.31 12.79
C LEU A 186 4.41 -5.07 11.29
N THR A 187 3.43 -5.65 10.58
CA THR A 187 3.15 -5.37 9.18
C THR A 187 1.70 -4.94 9.03
N VAL A 188 1.38 -4.24 7.95
CA VAL A 188 0.00 -3.80 7.70
C VAL A 188 -0.60 -4.65 6.59
N GLU A 189 -1.76 -5.26 6.87
CA GLU A 189 -2.56 -6.00 5.91
C GLU A 189 -3.74 -5.16 5.42
N GLY A 190 -4.00 -5.17 4.10
CA GLY A 190 -5.06 -4.41 3.48
C GLY A 190 -6.46 -4.98 3.69
N TYR A 191 -7.46 -4.11 3.66
CA TYR A 191 -8.86 -4.53 3.57
C TYR A 191 -9.34 -4.56 2.12
N ASP A 192 -10.24 -5.48 1.80
CA ASP A 192 -10.89 -5.53 0.49
C ASP A 192 -11.81 -4.30 0.28
N VAL A 193 -12.49 -3.88 1.35
CA VAL A 193 -13.33 -2.69 1.40
C VAL A 193 -12.86 -1.81 2.54
N HIS A 194 -12.60 -0.54 2.25
CA HIS A 194 -12.22 0.42 3.28
C HIS A 194 -13.40 0.69 4.21
N ARG A 195 -13.13 0.81 5.51
CA ARG A 195 -14.13 1.12 6.51
C ARG A 195 -14.04 2.60 6.85
N VAL A 196 -15.19 3.25 6.96
CA VAL A 196 -15.27 4.64 7.42
C VAL A 196 -16.20 4.66 8.63
N GLU A 197 -15.67 4.96 9.82
CA GLU A 197 -16.43 4.89 11.08
C GLU A 197 -17.40 6.05 11.28
N THR A 198 -17.19 7.17 10.60
CA THR A 198 -18.12 8.32 10.64
C THR A 198 -18.68 8.55 9.27
N PRO A 199 -19.98 8.88 9.13
CA PRO A 199 -20.54 9.39 7.88
C PRO A 199 -20.01 10.81 7.66
N VAL A 200 -18.72 10.92 7.33
CA VAL A 200 -18.19 12.19 6.82
C VAL A 200 -18.64 12.24 5.38
N PRO A 201 -19.42 13.25 4.97
CA PRO A 201 -19.76 13.41 3.58
C PRO A 201 -18.44 13.50 2.81
N LEU A 202 -18.10 12.42 2.08
CA LEU A 202 -17.14 12.53 1.00
C LEU A 202 -17.58 13.77 0.26
N LYS A 203 -16.69 14.68 -0.07
CA LYS A 203 -17.03 15.84 -0.88
C LYS A 203 -17.35 15.39 -2.31
N GLU A 204 -18.31 14.48 -2.43
CA GLU A 204 -18.88 14.00 -3.68
C GLU A 204 -19.34 15.16 -4.53
N ALA A 205 -20.00 16.14 -3.90
CA ALA A 205 -20.47 17.34 -4.58
C ALA A 205 -19.34 18.22 -5.17
N ALA A 206 -18.14 18.18 -4.66
CA ALA A 206 -17.02 18.94 -5.23
C ALA A 206 -16.33 18.16 -6.35
N TYR A 207 -16.25 16.84 -6.21
CA TYR A 207 -15.67 15.98 -7.25
C TYR A 207 -16.62 15.80 -8.42
N GLU A 208 -17.91 15.65 -8.18
CA GLU A 208 -18.95 15.55 -9.22
C GLU A 208 -19.04 16.83 -10.06
N ARG A 209 -18.82 18.01 -9.46
CA ARG A 209 -18.69 19.27 -10.19
C ARG A 209 -17.44 19.35 -11.07
N ALA A 210 -16.34 18.74 -10.64
CA ALA A 210 -15.11 18.70 -11.43
C ALA A 210 -15.10 17.56 -12.47
N HIS A 211 -15.92 16.51 -12.27
CA HIS A 211 -15.98 15.30 -13.10
C HIS A 211 -17.44 14.83 -13.26
N PRO A 212 -18.27 15.55 -14.02
CA PRO A 212 -19.68 15.22 -14.18
C PRO A 212 -19.87 13.82 -14.75
N GLY A 213 -20.58 12.96 -14.03
CA GLY A 213 -20.90 11.60 -14.42
C GLY A 213 -19.98 10.49 -13.87
N ALA A 214 -19.01 10.80 -13.02
CA ALA A 214 -18.10 9.81 -12.44
C ALA A 214 -18.78 8.82 -11.45
N PHE A 215 -19.99 9.11 -10.98
CA PHE A 215 -20.69 8.39 -9.91
C PHE A 215 -21.93 7.60 -10.33
N ARG A 216 -22.12 7.29 -11.61
CA ARG A 216 -23.18 6.35 -11.96
C ARG A 216 -22.75 4.90 -11.70
N VAL A 217 -22.76 4.49 -10.45
CA VAL A 217 -22.87 3.07 -10.11
C VAL A 217 -24.35 2.69 -10.30
N ARG A 218 -24.64 1.92 -11.35
CA ARG A 218 -25.94 1.25 -11.43
C ARG A 218 -25.98 0.25 -10.28
N GLU A 219 -26.87 0.50 -9.33
CA GLU A 219 -27.42 -0.56 -8.49
C GLU A 219 -28.04 -1.58 -9.44
N GLN A 220 -27.42 -2.74 -9.53
CA GLN A 220 -28.07 -3.95 -10.02
C GLN A 220 -28.10 -4.91 -8.85
N VAL A 221 -29.31 -5.09 -8.36
CA VAL A 221 -29.84 -6.13 -7.49
C VAL A 221 -29.32 -7.52 -7.88
#